data_1da211e3a1af7f4a610c748a04c0aab3
#
_entry.id   1da211e3a1af7f4a610c748a04c0aab3
#
_cell.length_a   1.000
_cell.length_b   1.000
_cell.length_c   1.000
_cell.angle_alpha   90.00
_cell.angle_beta   90.00
_cell.angle_gamma   90.00
#
_symmetry.space_group_name_H-M   'P 1'
#
loop_
_entity.id
_entity.type
_entity.pdbx_description
1 polymer ?
#
loop_
_entity_poly.entity_id
_entity_poly.type
_entity_poly.pdbx_seq_one_letter_code
_entity_poly.pdbx_strand_id
1 'polypeptide(L)'
;NNAGIAKHGEMEDYNDDFLDSIMDINVDAVFRMCRSVITPMKKQGEGTILNIGSISGLVSNIPQPQVAYNASKAAVHMMTKSLASDFANNNIRVNAIAPGYVRTEMTNLPKEHEHWYPTWNKSTPMNRMAETHEIASAALFLCSPASSYVTGEVLVVDGGYTSR
;
A
#
# COMPACT_ATOMS: atom_id res chain seq x y z
N ASN A 1 -4.56 8.30 -0.78
CA ASN A 1 -5.03 7.48 0.35
C ASN A 1 -3.84 6.81 1.03
N ASN A 2 -3.38 7.39 2.14
CA ASN A 2 -2.17 6.92 2.84
C ASN A 2 -2.47 6.33 4.24
N ALA A 3 -3.57 6.68 4.86
CA ALA A 3 -3.92 6.15 6.19
C ALA A 3 -3.94 4.61 6.18
N GLY A 4 -3.35 4.01 7.19
CA GLY A 4 -3.29 2.56 7.32
C GLY A 4 -2.66 2.15 8.64
N ILE A 5 -2.99 0.97 9.09
CA ILE A 5 -2.42 0.34 10.29
C ILE A 5 -1.86 -1.04 9.95
N ALA A 6 -0.83 -1.44 10.69
CA ALA A 6 -0.33 -2.81 10.69
C ALA A 6 -0.45 -3.37 12.10
N LYS A 7 -0.93 -4.60 12.19
CA LYS A 7 -0.96 -5.38 13.41
C LYS A 7 -0.41 -6.75 13.12
N HIS A 8 0.36 -7.28 14.04
CA HIS A 8 1.00 -8.58 13.94
C HIS A 8 0.35 -9.56 14.94
N GLY A 9 0.24 -10.81 14.56
CA GLY A 9 -0.32 -11.86 15.40
C GLY A 9 -0.48 -13.17 14.63
N GLU A 10 -0.39 -14.29 15.33
CA GLU A 10 -0.68 -15.60 14.76
C GLU A 10 -2.17 -15.71 14.42
N MET A 11 -2.52 -16.57 13.47
CA MET A 11 -3.89 -16.68 12.98
C MET A 11 -4.89 -17.03 14.09
N GLU A 12 -4.50 -17.87 15.03
CA GLU A 12 -5.32 -18.32 16.16
C GLU A 12 -5.57 -17.22 17.21
N ASP A 13 -4.75 -16.16 17.23
CA ASP A 13 -4.89 -15.02 18.13
C ASP A 13 -5.79 -13.91 17.58
N TYR A 14 -6.23 -14.03 16.31
CA TYR A 14 -7.14 -13.05 15.71
C TYR A 14 -8.55 -13.22 16.29
N ASN A 15 -9.11 -12.14 16.78
CA ASN A 15 -10.55 -12.00 17.02
C ASN A 15 -11.18 -11.06 16.00
N ASP A 16 -12.51 -10.98 15.99
CA ASP A 16 -13.24 -10.15 15.02
C ASP A 16 -12.87 -8.67 15.14
N ASP A 17 -12.72 -8.13 16.35
CA ASP A 17 -12.33 -6.72 16.58
C ASP A 17 -10.93 -6.42 16.00
N PHE A 18 -10.01 -7.37 16.08
CA PHE A 18 -8.68 -7.24 15.51
C PHE A 18 -8.76 -7.17 13.97
N LEU A 19 -9.48 -8.11 13.37
CA LEU A 19 -9.69 -8.15 11.92
C LEU A 19 -10.43 -6.91 11.43
N ASP A 20 -11.54 -6.55 12.05
CA ASP A 20 -12.38 -5.40 11.69
C ASP A 20 -11.58 -4.10 11.72
N SER A 21 -10.76 -3.89 12.75
CA SER A 21 -9.93 -2.69 12.85
C SER A 21 -8.95 -2.52 11.69
N ILE A 22 -8.39 -3.62 11.16
CA ILE A 22 -7.50 -3.59 10.00
C ILE A 22 -8.29 -3.33 8.72
N MET A 23 -9.41 -4.03 8.54
CA MET A 23 -10.22 -3.91 7.33
C MET A 23 -10.90 -2.54 7.23
N ASP A 24 -11.44 -2.01 8.32
CA ASP A 24 -12.06 -0.69 8.35
C ASP A 24 -11.11 0.43 7.90
N ILE A 25 -9.88 0.42 8.40
CA ILE A 25 -8.91 1.48 8.09
C ILE A 25 -8.24 1.22 6.74
N ASN A 26 -7.76 0.00 6.49
CA ASN A 26 -6.94 -0.27 5.33
C ASN A 26 -7.75 -0.47 4.04
N VAL A 27 -9.00 -0.89 4.13
CA VAL A 27 -9.84 -1.22 2.97
C VAL A 27 -11.06 -0.29 2.87
N ASP A 28 -11.93 -0.31 3.88
CA ASP A 28 -13.19 0.41 3.86
C ASP A 28 -13.00 1.93 3.77
N ALA A 29 -12.06 2.48 4.53
CA ALA A 29 -11.75 3.91 4.45
C ALA A 29 -11.21 4.28 3.06
N VAL A 30 -10.33 3.47 2.47
CA VAL A 30 -9.82 3.70 1.11
C VAL A 30 -10.96 3.66 0.09
N PHE A 31 -11.85 2.66 0.19
CA PHE A 31 -13.03 2.58 -0.67
C PHE A 31 -13.92 3.82 -0.54
N ARG A 32 -14.24 4.23 0.70
CA ARG A 32 -15.08 5.42 0.98
C ARG A 32 -14.45 6.69 0.43
N MET A 33 -13.12 6.86 0.58
CA MET A 33 -12.39 8.02 0.04
C MET A 33 -12.41 8.02 -1.50
N CYS A 34 -12.12 6.90 -2.15
CA CYS A 34 -12.21 6.80 -3.61
C CYS A 34 -13.63 7.15 -4.09
N ARG A 35 -14.66 6.55 -3.49
CA ARG A 35 -16.06 6.84 -3.82
C ARG A 35 -16.41 8.32 -3.71
N SER A 36 -15.91 9.00 -2.69
CA SER A 36 -16.25 10.41 -2.44
C SER A 36 -15.67 11.37 -3.49
N VAL A 37 -14.53 11.03 -4.11
CA VAL A 37 -13.85 11.91 -5.07
C VAL A 37 -14.20 11.63 -6.54
N ILE A 38 -14.76 10.46 -6.87
CA ILE A 38 -15.08 10.09 -8.25
C ILE A 38 -16.09 11.07 -8.90
N THR A 39 -17.18 11.41 -8.20
CA THR A 39 -18.19 12.34 -8.76
C THR A 39 -17.61 13.74 -9.00
N PRO A 40 -16.90 14.37 -8.06
CA PRO A 40 -16.18 15.62 -8.32
C PRO A 40 -15.21 15.52 -9.50
N MET A 41 -14.37 14.48 -9.58
CA MET A 41 -13.40 14.30 -10.66
C MET A 41 -14.06 14.14 -12.03
N LYS A 42 -15.18 13.38 -12.12
CA LYS A 42 -15.98 13.29 -13.35
C LYS A 42 -16.51 14.65 -13.80
N LYS A 43 -16.99 15.49 -12.87
CA LYS A 43 -17.46 16.84 -13.20
C LYS A 43 -16.33 17.77 -13.64
N GLN A 44 -15.15 17.58 -13.11
CA GLN A 44 -13.93 18.32 -13.46
C GLN A 44 -13.38 17.87 -14.84
N GLY A 45 -13.68 16.65 -15.29
CA GLY A 45 -13.19 16.04 -16.53
C GLY A 45 -11.81 15.42 -16.42
N GLU A 46 -11.21 15.38 -15.21
CA GLU A 46 -9.93 14.74 -14.94
C GLU A 46 -9.78 14.41 -13.45
N GLY A 47 -8.86 13.50 -13.14
CA GLY A 47 -8.54 13.17 -11.75
C GLY A 47 -7.36 12.20 -11.62
N THR A 48 -6.76 12.20 -10.44
CA THR A 48 -5.72 11.24 -10.09
C THR A 48 -5.92 10.77 -8.66
N ILE A 49 -5.98 9.44 -8.49
CA ILE A 49 -6.06 8.77 -7.19
C ILE A 49 -4.79 7.95 -7.01
N LEU A 50 -4.12 8.13 -5.88
CA LEU A 50 -2.99 7.31 -5.47
C LEU A 50 -3.32 6.61 -4.16
N ASN A 51 -3.25 5.28 -4.16
CA ASN A 51 -3.42 4.43 -2.99
C ASN A 51 -2.07 3.93 -2.49
N ILE A 52 -1.86 3.91 -1.18
CA ILE A 52 -0.68 3.29 -0.60
C ILE A 52 -1.00 1.85 -0.22
N GLY A 53 -0.53 0.95 -1.08
CA GLY A 53 -0.52 -0.49 -0.87
C GLY A 53 0.61 -0.96 0.04
N SER A 54 1.20 -2.10 -0.29
CA SER A 54 2.41 -2.68 0.33
C SER A 54 2.90 -3.86 -0.48
N ILE A 55 4.19 -4.20 -0.42
CA ILE A 55 4.67 -5.51 -0.88
C ILE A 55 3.92 -6.66 -0.21
N SER A 56 3.39 -6.45 0.99
CA SER A 56 2.56 -7.42 1.73
C SER A 56 1.26 -7.82 1.01
N GLY A 57 0.80 -7.01 0.06
CA GLY A 57 -0.30 -7.37 -0.83
C GLY A 57 0.12 -8.18 -2.05
N LEU A 58 1.41 -8.46 -2.22
CA LEU A 58 2.00 -9.21 -3.34
C LEU A 58 2.66 -10.49 -2.88
N VAL A 59 3.31 -10.47 -1.73
CA VAL A 59 4.05 -11.59 -1.15
C VAL A 59 3.80 -11.69 0.34
N SER A 60 4.03 -12.88 0.91
CA SER A 60 4.03 -13.04 2.37
C SER A 60 5.38 -12.63 2.92
N ASN A 61 5.36 -11.64 3.80
CA ASN A 61 6.57 -11.13 4.46
C ASN A 61 7.02 -12.04 5.60
N ILE A 62 8.30 -11.98 5.89
CA ILE A 62 8.92 -12.65 7.04
C ILE A 62 9.74 -11.62 7.84
N PRO A 63 9.92 -11.83 9.17
CA PRO A 63 9.46 -12.98 9.97
C PRO A 63 8.07 -12.79 10.61
N GLN A 64 7.47 -11.62 10.47
CA GLN A 64 6.24 -11.26 11.19
C GLN A 64 4.98 -11.96 10.64
N PRO A 65 4.16 -12.59 11.49
CA PRO A 65 2.83 -13.04 11.11
C PRO A 65 1.87 -11.84 10.99
N GLN A 66 1.20 -11.67 9.83
CA GLN A 66 0.37 -10.51 9.55
C GLN A 66 -0.68 -10.76 8.45
N VAL A 67 -1.35 -11.91 8.48
CA VAL A 67 -2.25 -12.36 7.41
C VAL A 67 -3.35 -11.35 7.08
N ALA A 68 -3.98 -10.72 8.08
CA ALA A 68 -5.04 -9.73 7.86
C ALA A 68 -4.49 -8.46 7.18
N TYR A 69 -3.29 -8.01 7.55
CA TYR A 69 -2.63 -6.89 6.88
C TYR A 69 -2.34 -7.22 5.41
N ASN A 70 -1.77 -8.39 5.14
CA ASN A 70 -1.48 -8.83 3.76
C ASN A 70 -2.76 -8.86 2.92
N ALA A 71 -3.84 -9.46 3.44
CA ALA A 71 -5.14 -9.50 2.78
C ALA A 71 -5.70 -8.09 2.51
N SER A 72 -5.62 -7.17 3.48
CA SER A 72 -6.07 -5.79 3.32
C SER A 72 -5.32 -5.05 2.23
N LYS A 73 -4.00 -5.24 2.13
CA LYS A 73 -3.18 -4.59 1.10
C LYS A 73 -3.38 -5.20 -0.29
N ALA A 74 -3.63 -6.49 -0.39
CA ALA A 74 -4.05 -7.13 -1.64
C ALA A 74 -5.42 -6.59 -2.13
N ALA A 75 -6.36 -6.35 -1.22
CA ALA A 75 -7.64 -5.72 -1.54
C ALA A 75 -7.46 -4.31 -2.11
N VAL A 76 -6.57 -3.49 -1.55
CA VAL A 76 -6.24 -2.14 -2.06
C VAL A 76 -5.65 -2.22 -3.48
N HIS A 77 -4.79 -3.19 -3.76
CA HIS A 77 -4.22 -3.38 -5.10
C HIS A 77 -5.30 -3.72 -6.13
N MET A 78 -6.21 -4.65 -5.81
CA MET A 78 -7.29 -5.01 -6.71
C MET A 78 -8.31 -3.88 -6.88
N MET A 79 -8.65 -3.17 -5.81
CA MET A 79 -9.50 -1.96 -5.87
C MET A 79 -8.90 -0.91 -6.80
N THR A 80 -7.59 -0.68 -6.73
CA THR A 80 -6.87 0.24 -7.62
C THR A 80 -7.05 -0.14 -9.09
N LYS A 81 -6.84 -1.42 -9.44
CA LYS A 81 -6.99 -1.93 -10.81
C LYS A 81 -8.42 -1.81 -11.32
N SER A 82 -9.40 -2.16 -10.48
CA SER A 82 -10.82 -2.08 -10.83
C SER A 82 -11.23 -0.63 -11.11
N LEU A 83 -10.91 0.29 -10.19
CA LEU A 83 -11.23 1.71 -10.36
C LEU A 83 -10.54 2.32 -11.58
N ALA A 84 -9.30 1.93 -11.85
CA ALA A 84 -8.58 2.38 -13.05
C ALA A 84 -9.30 1.96 -14.33
N SER A 85 -9.74 0.70 -14.41
CA SER A 85 -10.51 0.19 -15.55
C SER A 85 -11.85 0.91 -15.71
N ASP A 86 -12.58 1.11 -14.62
CA ASP A 86 -13.92 1.69 -14.63
C ASP A 86 -13.93 3.17 -15.03
N PHE A 87 -12.87 3.92 -14.69
CA PHE A 87 -12.85 5.38 -14.81
C PHE A 87 -11.83 5.94 -15.80
N ALA A 88 -11.08 5.11 -16.51
CA ALA A 88 -10.10 5.56 -17.52
C ALA A 88 -10.77 6.47 -18.59
N ASN A 89 -11.94 6.10 -19.08
CA ASN A 89 -12.70 6.87 -20.05
C ASN A 89 -13.20 8.23 -19.53
N ASN A 90 -13.11 8.46 -18.22
CA ASN A 90 -13.42 9.75 -17.60
C ASN A 90 -12.16 10.60 -17.35
N ASN A 91 -11.04 10.21 -17.93
CA ASN A 91 -9.73 10.83 -17.70
C ASN A 91 -9.32 10.84 -16.21
N ILE A 92 -9.70 9.78 -15.48
CA ILE A 92 -9.32 9.58 -14.08
C ILE A 92 -8.33 8.42 -14.03
N ARG A 93 -7.13 8.70 -13.55
CA ARG A 93 -6.08 7.70 -13.33
C ARG A 93 -6.11 7.23 -11.87
N VAL A 94 -6.00 5.94 -11.67
CA VAL A 94 -5.94 5.33 -10.34
C VAL A 94 -4.75 4.39 -10.29
N ASN A 95 -3.81 4.66 -9.40
CA ASN A 95 -2.60 3.86 -9.24
C ASN A 95 -2.35 3.57 -7.75
N ALA A 96 -1.46 2.63 -7.49
CA ALA A 96 -0.96 2.36 -6.15
C ALA A 96 0.57 2.34 -6.13
N ILE A 97 1.14 2.59 -4.97
CA ILE A 97 2.52 2.23 -4.65
C ILE A 97 2.47 1.01 -3.71
N ALA A 98 3.36 0.07 -3.92
CA ALA A 98 3.63 -1.03 -3.01
C ALA A 98 5.02 -0.84 -2.37
N PRO A 99 5.13 -0.10 -1.26
CA PRO A 99 6.39 0.08 -0.56
C PRO A 99 6.88 -1.23 0.05
N GLY A 100 8.21 -1.39 0.11
CA GLY A 100 8.86 -2.33 0.99
C GLY A 100 8.92 -1.81 2.43
N TYR A 101 9.97 -2.15 3.16
CA TYR A 101 10.21 -1.62 4.51
C TYR A 101 10.73 -0.17 4.42
N VAL A 102 10.03 0.75 5.07
CA VAL A 102 10.32 2.19 5.06
C VAL A 102 10.50 2.68 6.50
N ARG A 103 11.48 3.53 6.78
CA ARG A 103 11.70 4.14 8.10
C ARG A 103 10.58 5.12 8.45
N THR A 104 9.64 4.67 9.27
CA THR A 104 8.46 5.43 9.72
C THR A 104 8.12 5.01 11.16
N GLU A 105 7.16 5.68 11.77
CA GLU A 105 6.61 5.27 13.07
C GLU A 105 6.04 3.85 13.03
N MET A 106 5.43 3.44 11.92
CA MET A 106 4.88 2.08 11.76
C MET A 106 5.95 0.99 11.83
N THR A 107 7.17 1.30 11.43
CA THR A 107 8.32 0.37 11.47
C THR A 107 9.23 0.60 12.67
N ASN A 108 8.87 1.48 13.59
CA ASN A 108 9.54 1.65 14.88
C ASN A 108 9.02 0.58 15.85
N LEU A 109 9.65 -0.59 15.80
CA LEU A 109 9.18 -1.77 16.50
C LEU A 109 9.42 -1.67 18.03
N PRO A 110 8.52 -2.27 18.84
CA PRO A 110 8.81 -2.55 20.24
C PRO A 110 10.07 -3.42 20.39
N LYS A 111 10.75 -3.32 21.53
CA LYS A 111 12.03 -4.02 21.78
C LYS A 111 11.96 -5.52 21.53
N GLU A 112 10.85 -6.15 21.86
CA GLU A 112 10.62 -7.58 21.63
C GLU A 112 10.64 -7.98 20.16
N HIS A 113 10.41 -7.03 19.25
CA HIS A 113 10.37 -7.25 17.80
C HIS A 113 11.58 -6.67 17.05
N GLU A 114 12.50 -5.97 17.70
CA GLU A 114 13.69 -5.41 17.06
C GLU A 114 14.54 -6.46 16.32
N HIS A 115 14.45 -7.73 16.72
CA HIS A 115 15.11 -8.85 16.05
C HIS A 115 14.60 -9.11 14.62
N TRP A 116 13.52 -8.43 14.16
CA TRP A 116 13.04 -8.52 12.78
C TRP A 116 13.87 -7.66 11.81
N TYR A 117 14.46 -6.55 12.26
CA TYR A 117 15.22 -5.65 11.39
C TYR A 117 16.33 -6.33 10.58
N PRO A 118 17.17 -7.21 11.17
CA PRO A 118 18.19 -7.92 10.39
C PRO A 118 17.59 -8.78 9.27
N THR A 119 16.44 -9.42 9.52
CA THR A 119 15.76 -10.23 8.51
C THR A 119 15.19 -9.34 7.39
N TRP A 120 14.58 -8.21 7.73
CA TRP A 120 14.07 -7.25 6.73
C TRP A 120 15.17 -6.73 5.82
N ASN A 121 16.29 -6.28 6.41
CA ASN A 121 17.42 -5.78 5.64
C ASN A 121 18.04 -6.89 4.77
N LYS A 122 18.29 -8.08 5.32
CA LYS A 122 18.89 -9.21 4.60
C LYS A 122 17.98 -9.68 3.45
N SER A 123 16.67 -9.63 3.61
CA SER A 123 15.70 -10.01 2.58
C SER A 123 15.55 -8.95 1.49
N THR A 124 15.98 -7.72 1.75
CA THR A 124 15.98 -6.64 0.77
C THR A 124 17.31 -6.60 0.02
N PRO A 125 17.37 -6.76 -1.31
CA PRO A 125 18.64 -6.72 -2.06
C PRO A 125 19.49 -5.47 -1.84
N MET A 126 18.87 -4.30 -1.67
CA MET A 126 19.58 -3.07 -1.31
C MET A 126 20.09 -3.04 0.14
N ASN A 127 19.80 -4.09 0.93
CA ASN A 127 20.26 -4.32 2.31
C ASN A 127 19.99 -3.16 3.27
N ARG A 128 18.88 -2.47 3.07
CA ARG A 128 18.42 -1.38 3.93
C ARG A 128 16.91 -1.16 3.78
N MET A 129 16.35 -0.47 4.76
CA MET A 129 15.01 0.12 4.62
C MET A 129 15.09 1.37 3.74
N ALA A 130 13.99 1.71 3.08
CA ALA A 130 13.85 2.98 2.36
C ALA A 130 13.68 4.15 3.33
N GLU A 131 14.02 5.34 2.86
CA GLU A 131 13.63 6.60 3.51
C GLU A 131 12.30 7.09 2.93
N THR A 132 11.54 7.87 3.69
CA THR A 132 10.19 8.33 3.28
C THR A 132 10.19 9.12 1.98
N HIS A 133 11.25 9.90 1.72
CA HIS A 133 11.36 10.69 0.50
C HIS A 133 11.52 9.82 -0.77
N GLU A 134 12.04 8.59 -0.66
CA GLU A 134 12.17 7.67 -1.79
C GLU A 134 10.78 7.19 -2.25
N ILE A 135 9.85 6.97 -1.30
CA ILE A 135 8.45 6.65 -1.61
C ILE A 135 7.70 7.89 -2.12
N ALA A 136 7.95 9.06 -1.53
CA ALA A 136 7.35 10.32 -1.95
C ALA A 136 7.71 10.69 -3.39
N SER A 137 8.93 10.38 -3.85
CA SER A 137 9.35 10.60 -5.24
C SER A 137 8.53 9.75 -6.23
N ALA A 138 8.23 8.50 -5.91
CA ALA A 138 7.35 7.64 -6.69
C ALA A 138 5.90 8.16 -6.69
N ALA A 139 5.43 8.65 -5.52
CA ALA A 139 4.12 9.27 -5.41
C ALA A 139 4.01 10.52 -6.29
N LEU A 140 5.02 11.37 -6.28
CA LEU A 140 5.06 12.56 -7.13
C LEU A 140 4.98 12.19 -8.62
N PHE A 141 5.73 11.18 -9.06
CA PHE A 141 5.64 10.69 -10.44
C PHE A 141 4.22 10.24 -10.79
N LEU A 142 3.60 9.36 -9.99
CA LEU A 142 2.28 8.83 -10.28
C LEU A 142 1.16 9.89 -10.19
N CYS A 143 1.35 10.95 -9.40
CA CYS A 143 0.39 12.04 -9.28
C CYS A 143 0.58 13.15 -10.32
N SER A 144 1.69 13.15 -11.04
CA SER A 144 2.03 14.22 -12.01
C SER A 144 1.64 13.87 -13.45
N PRO A 145 1.66 14.84 -14.39
CA PRO A 145 1.49 14.60 -15.82
C PRO A 145 2.55 13.66 -16.42
N ALA A 146 3.72 13.48 -15.78
CA ALA A 146 4.76 12.56 -16.24
C ALA A 146 4.27 11.10 -16.32
N SER A 147 3.20 10.76 -15.60
CA SER A 147 2.56 9.43 -15.63
C SER A 147 1.20 9.44 -16.35
N SER A 148 0.99 10.34 -17.31
CA SER A 148 -0.29 10.53 -18.01
C SER A 148 -0.85 9.27 -18.70
N TYR A 149 0.00 8.30 -19.03
CA TYR A 149 -0.41 7.03 -19.65
C TYR A 149 -0.32 5.84 -18.67
N VAL A 150 -0.21 6.12 -17.36
CA VAL A 150 -0.11 5.10 -16.29
C VAL A 150 -1.40 5.10 -15.47
N THR A 151 -2.17 4.02 -15.56
CA THR A 151 -3.36 3.79 -14.73
C THR A 151 -3.51 2.28 -14.45
N GLY A 152 -3.99 1.93 -13.27
CA GLY A 152 -4.10 0.53 -12.81
C GLY A 152 -2.78 -0.08 -12.32
N GLU A 153 -1.71 0.69 -12.27
CA GLU A 153 -0.39 0.21 -11.87
C GLU A 153 -0.29 0.08 -10.34
N VAL A 154 0.41 -0.94 -9.92
CA VAL A 154 0.88 -1.13 -8.54
C VAL A 154 2.40 -1.05 -8.57
N LEU A 155 2.91 0.17 -8.49
CA LEU A 155 4.34 0.44 -8.58
C LEU A 155 5.07 -0.05 -7.33
N VAL A 156 5.89 -1.06 -7.49
CA VAL A 156 6.71 -1.62 -6.40
C VAL A 156 7.92 -0.72 -6.13
N VAL A 157 8.10 -0.33 -4.87
CA VAL A 157 9.24 0.49 -4.41
C VAL A 157 9.78 -0.13 -3.13
N ASP A 158 10.61 -1.18 -3.27
CA ASP A 158 10.93 -2.11 -2.20
C ASP A 158 12.42 -2.50 -2.07
N GLY A 159 13.30 -1.83 -2.78
CA GLY A 159 14.73 -2.16 -2.79
C GLY A 159 15.05 -3.56 -3.35
N GLY A 160 14.12 -4.12 -4.14
CA GLY A 160 14.24 -5.43 -4.78
C GLY A 160 13.71 -6.59 -3.94
N TYR A 161 13.00 -6.35 -2.85
CA TYR A 161 12.48 -7.40 -1.96
C TYR A 161 11.65 -8.44 -2.71
N THR A 162 10.78 -8.02 -3.62
CA THR A 162 9.87 -8.90 -4.40
C THR A 162 10.47 -9.40 -5.71
N SER A 163 11.73 -9.08 -6.02
CA SER A 163 12.37 -9.47 -7.29
C SER A 163 13.03 -10.85 -7.28
N ARG A 164 12.90 -11.60 -6.18
CA ARG A 164 13.45 -12.96 -5.99
C ARG A 164 12.39 -13.93 -5.48
#